data_87a7df190fca76e9672b9d076c97c635
#
_entry.id   87a7df190fca76e9672b9d076c97c635
#
_cell.length_a   1.000
_cell.length_b   1.000
_cell.length_c   1.000
_cell.angle_alpha   90.00
_cell.angle_beta   90.00
_cell.angle_gamma   90.00
#
_symmetry.space_group_name_H-M   'P 1'
#
loop_
_entity.id
_entity.type
_entity.pdbx_description
1 polymer ?
#
loop_
_entity_poly.entity_id
_entity_poly.type
_entity_poly.pdbx_seq_one_letter_code
_entity_poly.pdbx_strand_id
1 'polypeptide(L)'
;LREILPGIDWDQEPEADEEKDYLQELAIEIGNVKNNCMDIEEYEPVKYTTEKFRKLYRTYEETKKKYRKIDFEDMLIQCRDLFMKRPDILKKWQEKFQYILVDEFQDVNQAQYDVVRMLAAPQDNLFVVGDDDQSVYGFRGAKPGIMKEFMKDYPKARQILLDVNYRSSGYIVKGALRVIGNNKIRFEKKIEAFRKPDETVHVQEVKDPVQEAEYVLERIREYREKGVSYTEMAVLY
;
A
#
# COMPACT_ATOMS: atom_id res chain seq x y z
N LEU A 1 -1.62 -12.84 17.93
CA LEU A 1 -0.99 -11.79 18.75
C LEU A 1 -1.56 -11.77 20.18
N ARG A 2 -2.86 -11.73 20.39
CA ARG A 2 -3.47 -11.74 21.76
C ARG A 2 -2.99 -12.86 22.66
N GLU A 3 -2.71 -14.06 22.13
CA GLU A 3 -2.22 -15.20 22.90
C GLU A 3 -0.74 -15.05 23.31
N ILE A 4 -0.02 -14.12 22.70
CA ILE A 4 1.42 -13.87 22.92
C ILE A 4 1.62 -12.77 23.96
N LEU A 5 0.70 -11.82 24.01
CA LEU A 5 0.78 -10.64 24.87
C LEU A 5 0.95 -10.93 26.37
N PRO A 6 0.27 -11.94 26.97
CA PRO A 6 0.42 -12.21 28.40
C PRO A 6 1.81 -12.69 28.83
N GLY A 7 2.66 -13.09 27.88
CA GLY A 7 4.05 -13.52 28.15
C GLY A 7 5.10 -12.41 27.98
N ILE A 8 4.66 -11.19 27.71
CA ILE A 8 5.55 -10.07 27.46
C ILE A 8 5.60 -9.18 28.69
N ASP A 9 6.81 -8.86 29.11
CA ASP A 9 7.06 -7.92 30.19
C ASP A 9 6.75 -6.50 29.68
N TRP A 10 5.62 -5.96 30.12
CA TRP A 10 5.15 -4.62 29.76
C TRP A 10 5.67 -3.63 30.79
N ASP A 11 6.30 -2.56 30.34
CA ASP A 11 6.62 -1.43 31.23
C ASP A 11 5.34 -0.77 31.79
N GLN A 12 4.24 -0.85 31.03
CA GLN A 12 2.86 -0.57 31.44
C GLN A 12 1.94 -1.46 30.62
N GLU A 13 1.00 -2.18 31.26
CA GLU A 13 -0.05 -2.90 30.56
C GLU A 13 -0.98 -1.88 29.88
N PRO A 14 -1.26 -2.01 28.56
CA PRO A 14 -2.22 -1.12 27.91
C PRO A 14 -3.62 -1.30 28.51
N GLU A 15 -4.34 -0.23 28.68
CA GLU A 15 -5.76 -0.31 29.05
C GLU A 15 -6.54 -1.09 27.99
N ALA A 16 -7.68 -1.70 28.38
CA ALA A 16 -8.43 -2.61 27.50
C ALA A 16 -8.85 -1.97 26.15
N ASP A 17 -9.08 -0.65 26.15
CA ASP A 17 -9.42 0.10 24.93
C ASP A 17 -8.19 0.38 24.06
N GLU A 18 -7.01 0.47 24.65
CA GLU A 18 -5.74 0.70 23.95
C GLU A 18 -5.12 -0.62 23.40
N GLU A 19 -5.50 -1.77 23.96
CA GLU A 19 -4.98 -3.09 23.55
C GLU A 19 -5.20 -3.36 22.05
N LYS A 20 -6.35 -2.96 21.53
CA LYS A 20 -6.69 -3.19 20.11
C LYS A 20 -5.79 -2.39 19.17
N ASP A 21 -5.57 -1.12 19.48
CA ASP A 21 -4.73 -0.23 18.68
C ASP A 21 -3.26 -0.68 18.75
N TYR A 22 -2.81 -1.05 19.94
CA TYR A 22 -1.47 -1.60 20.13
C TYR A 22 -1.24 -2.88 19.32
N LEU A 23 -2.19 -3.82 19.32
CA LEU A 23 -2.12 -5.05 18.53
C LEU A 23 -2.06 -4.76 17.03
N GLN A 24 -2.81 -3.77 16.58
CA GLN A 24 -2.83 -3.36 15.19
C GLN A 24 -1.49 -2.74 14.77
N GLU A 25 -0.93 -1.88 15.61
CA GLU A 25 0.38 -1.27 15.38
C GLU A 25 1.50 -2.32 15.36
N LEU A 26 1.48 -3.25 16.29
CA LEU A 26 2.44 -4.35 16.32
C LEU A 26 2.32 -5.25 15.06
N ALA A 27 1.11 -5.50 14.60
CA ALA A 27 0.88 -6.26 13.37
C ALA A 27 1.45 -5.53 12.14
N ILE A 28 1.31 -4.21 12.09
CA ILE A 28 1.90 -3.38 11.02
C ILE A 28 3.43 -3.47 11.04
N GLU A 29 4.06 -3.32 12.21
CA GLU A 29 5.52 -3.40 12.33
C GLU A 29 6.06 -4.80 11.94
N ILE A 30 5.40 -5.88 12.39
CA ILE A 30 5.73 -7.26 11.97
C ILE A 30 5.58 -7.41 10.46
N GLY A 31 4.48 -6.89 9.91
CA GLY A 31 4.22 -6.88 8.48
C GLY A 31 5.30 -6.14 7.70
N ASN A 32 5.78 -5.02 8.20
CA ASN A 32 6.84 -4.23 7.56
C ASN A 32 8.15 -5.01 7.44
N VAL A 33 8.59 -5.70 8.50
CA VAL A 33 9.77 -6.56 8.46
C VAL A 33 9.64 -7.60 7.35
N LYS A 34 8.51 -8.29 7.31
CA LYS A 34 8.25 -9.40 6.39
C LYS A 34 8.07 -8.91 4.95
N ASN A 35 7.20 -7.93 4.73
CA ASN A 35 6.88 -7.41 3.41
C ASN A 35 8.08 -6.77 2.72
N ASN A 36 9.01 -6.19 3.50
CA ASN A 36 10.25 -5.64 2.97
C ASN A 36 11.41 -6.63 2.97
N CYS A 37 11.17 -7.89 3.36
CA CYS A 37 12.19 -8.93 3.43
C CYS A 37 13.43 -8.52 4.25
N MET A 38 13.22 -7.75 5.30
CA MET A 38 14.29 -7.24 6.16
C MET A 38 14.72 -8.28 7.18
N ASP A 39 16.00 -8.25 7.54
CA ASP A 39 16.47 -8.97 8.71
C ASP A 39 15.96 -8.25 9.97
N ILE A 40 15.40 -9.00 10.91
CA ILE A 40 14.92 -8.45 12.19
C ILE A 40 16.04 -7.76 12.98
N GLU A 41 17.28 -8.18 12.78
CA GLU A 41 18.45 -7.57 13.44
C GLU A 41 18.81 -6.19 12.87
N GLU A 42 18.41 -5.91 11.64
CA GLU A 42 18.63 -4.63 10.96
C GLU A 42 17.41 -3.71 11.02
N TYR A 43 16.26 -4.22 11.48
CA TYR A 43 15.03 -3.44 11.53
C TYR A 43 14.99 -2.54 12.76
N GLU A 44 14.69 -1.26 12.52
CA GLU A 44 14.46 -0.25 13.55
C GLU A 44 12.96 0.07 13.63
N PRO A 45 12.26 -0.36 14.67
CA PRO A 45 10.83 -0.11 14.85
C PRO A 45 10.57 1.36 15.17
N VAL A 46 9.41 1.88 14.73
CA VAL A 46 9.05 3.28 14.95
C VAL A 46 8.54 3.53 16.37
N LYS A 47 7.78 2.59 16.93
CA LYS A 47 7.05 2.78 18.20
C LYS A 47 7.57 1.96 19.37
N TYR A 48 8.54 1.09 19.15
CA TYR A 48 9.07 0.19 20.16
C TYR A 48 10.58 0.37 20.30
N THR A 49 11.14 0.01 21.46
CA THR A 49 12.59 -0.17 21.52
C THR A 49 12.98 -1.39 20.67
N THR A 50 14.13 -1.31 20.02
CA THR A 50 14.60 -2.36 19.11
C THR A 50 14.67 -3.72 19.80
N GLU A 51 15.15 -3.76 21.03
CA GLU A 51 15.27 -5.00 21.83
C GLU A 51 13.90 -5.62 22.13
N LYS A 52 12.94 -4.80 22.58
CA LYS A 52 11.57 -5.23 22.88
C LYS A 52 10.88 -5.77 21.63
N PHE A 53 10.98 -5.05 20.52
CA PHE A 53 10.37 -5.47 19.27
C PHE A 53 10.95 -6.78 18.74
N ARG A 54 12.29 -6.95 18.79
CA ARG A 54 12.94 -8.20 18.38
C ARG A 54 12.49 -9.39 19.23
N LYS A 55 12.36 -9.22 20.54
CA LYS A 55 11.81 -10.26 21.42
C LYS A 55 10.38 -10.61 21.06
N LEU A 56 9.53 -9.62 20.84
CA LEU A 56 8.15 -9.77 20.40
C LEU A 56 8.05 -10.54 19.07
N TYR A 57 8.81 -10.11 18.08
CA TYR A 57 8.84 -10.72 16.75
C TYR A 57 9.25 -12.20 16.82
N ARG A 58 10.32 -12.52 17.55
CA ARG A 58 10.77 -13.90 17.72
C ARG A 58 9.72 -14.76 18.42
N THR A 59 9.13 -14.26 19.52
CA THR A 59 8.06 -14.96 20.24
C THR A 59 6.86 -15.20 19.33
N TYR A 60 6.50 -14.24 18.47
CA TYR A 60 5.44 -14.38 17.48
C TYR A 60 5.73 -15.49 16.49
N GLU A 61 6.92 -15.50 15.89
CA GLU A 61 7.33 -16.51 14.94
C GLU A 61 7.41 -17.93 15.55
N GLU A 62 7.93 -18.05 16.77
CA GLU A 62 7.99 -19.32 17.51
C GLU A 62 6.58 -19.84 17.82
N THR A 63 5.69 -18.96 18.23
CA THR A 63 4.29 -19.31 18.53
C THR A 63 3.57 -19.80 17.28
N LYS A 64 3.73 -19.13 16.15
CA LYS A 64 3.17 -19.61 14.87
C LYS A 64 3.70 -21.01 14.52
N LYS A 65 5.01 -21.24 14.65
CA LYS A 65 5.61 -22.56 14.40
C LYS A 65 5.04 -23.63 15.33
N LYS A 66 4.91 -23.34 16.62
CA LYS A 66 4.34 -24.24 17.63
C LYS A 66 2.91 -24.68 17.27
N TYR A 67 2.09 -23.73 16.82
CA TYR A 67 0.68 -23.99 16.46
C TYR A 67 0.48 -24.35 14.99
N ARG A 68 1.56 -24.45 14.19
CA ARG A 68 1.52 -24.71 12.74
C ARG A 68 0.60 -23.73 12.00
N LYS A 69 0.66 -22.46 12.37
CA LYS A 69 -0.10 -21.37 11.74
C LYS A 69 0.82 -20.53 10.86
N ILE A 70 0.24 -19.93 9.84
CA ILE A 70 0.89 -18.93 8.98
C ILE A 70 0.03 -17.67 8.94
N ASP A 71 0.64 -16.53 8.73
CA ASP A 71 -0.04 -15.27 8.42
C ASP A 71 -0.04 -15.01 6.89
N PHE A 72 -0.63 -13.89 6.48
CA PHE A 72 -0.70 -13.54 5.06
C PHE A 72 0.69 -13.24 4.46
N GLU A 73 1.55 -12.58 5.23
CA GLU A 73 2.91 -12.28 4.83
C GLU A 73 3.74 -13.56 4.66
N ASP A 74 3.53 -14.56 5.51
CA ASP A 74 4.19 -15.86 5.38
C ASP A 74 3.90 -16.54 4.05
N MET A 75 2.69 -16.39 3.50
CA MET A 75 2.35 -16.99 2.22
C MET A 75 3.24 -16.46 1.10
N LEU A 76 3.52 -15.16 1.10
CA LEU A 76 4.42 -14.55 0.12
C LEU A 76 5.87 -14.95 0.34
N ILE A 77 6.35 -14.86 1.58
CA ILE A 77 7.74 -15.19 1.94
C ILE A 77 8.03 -16.65 1.65
N GLN A 78 7.14 -17.56 2.05
CA GLN A 78 7.32 -18.98 1.81
C GLN A 78 7.24 -19.33 0.32
N CYS A 79 6.42 -18.63 -0.46
CA CYS A 79 6.38 -18.75 -1.91
C CYS A 79 7.73 -18.33 -2.53
N ARG A 80 8.25 -17.16 -2.15
CA ARG A 80 9.56 -16.67 -2.57
C ARG A 80 10.67 -17.66 -2.20
N ASP A 81 10.71 -18.10 -0.97
CA ASP A 81 11.70 -19.04 -0.46
C ASP A 81 11.61 -20.40 -1.16
N LEU A 82 10.38 -20.86 -1.47
CA LEU A 82 10.17 -22.06 -2.25
C LEU A 82 10.81 -21.94 -3.64
N PHE A 83 10.58 -20.84 -4.32
CA PHE A 83 11.16 -20.59 -5.65
C PHE A 83 12.69 -20.50 -5.60
N MET A 84 13.27 -19.91 -4.57
CA MET A 84 14.72 -19.87 -4.36
C MET A 84 15.32 -21.25 -4.10
N LYS A 85 14.65 -22.08 -3.29
CA LYS A 85 15.13 -23.40 -2.89
C LYS A 85 14.81 -24.51 -3.90
N ARG A 86 13.80 -24.30 -4.74
CA ARG A 86 13.28 -25.29 -5.71
C ARG A 86 13.17 -24.67 -7.12
N PRO A 87 14.30 -24.50 -7.80
CA PRO A 87 14.29 -23.98 -9.18
C PRO A 87 13.46 -24.82 -10.16
N ASP A 88 13.30 -26.11 -9.89
CA ASP A 88 12.44 -27.00 -10.66
C ASP A 88 10.95 -26.62 -10.57
N ILE A 89 10.50 -26.16 -9.41
CA ILE A 89 9.14 -25.67 -9.21
C ILE A 89 9.00 -24.29 -9.88
N LEU A 90 9.95 -23.38 -9.65
CA LEU A 90 9.94 -22.05 -10.28
C LEU A 90 9.84 -22.18 -11.81
N LYS A 91 10.66 -23.05 -12.43
CA LYS A 91 10.66 -23.27 -13.87
C LYS A 91 9.30 -23.66 -14.42
N LYS A 92 8.55 -24.53 -13.71
CA LYS A 92 7.18 -24.90 -14.12
C LYS A 92 6.24 -23.70 -14.19
N TRP A 93 6.38 -22.75 -13.27
CA TRP A 93 5.57 -21.55 -13.25
C TRP A 93 6.02 -20.55 -14.31
N GLN A 94 7.32 -20.40 -14.54
CA GLN A 94 7.87 -19.58 -15.62
C GLN A 94 7.42 -20.08 -17.00
N GLU A 95 7.39 -21.39 -17.21
CA GLU A 95 6.85 -22.00 -18.44
C GLU A 95 5.34 -21.78 -18.62
N LYS A 96 4.61 -21.72 -17.51
CA LYS A 96 3.17 -21.49 -17.54
C LYS A 96 2.79 -20.04 -17.80
N PHE A 97 3.53 -19.09 -17.22
CA PHE A 97 3.27 -17.65 -17.35
C PHE A 97 4.23 -17.02 -18.35
N GLN A 98 3.81 -16.94 -19.61
CA GLN A 98 4.61 -16.35 -20.69
C GLN A 98 4.63 -14.83 -20.64
N TYR A 99 3.60 -14.21 -20.06
CA TYR A 99 3.47 -12.77 -19.88
C TYR A 99 2.94 -12.50 -18.47
N ILE A 100 3.50 -11.51 -17.81
CA ILE A 100 3.09 -11.09 -16.47
C ILE A 100 2.69 -9.62 -16.56
N LEU A 101 1.46 -9.33 -16.13
CA LEU A 101 0.92 -7.98 -16.08
C LEU A 101 0.58 -7.67 -14.62
N VAL A 102 1.10 -6.56 -14.12
CA VAL A 102 0.86 -6.12 -12.74
C VAL A 102 0.23 -4.74 -12.77
N ASP A 103 -0.96 -4.65 -12.20
CA ASP A 103 -1.67 -3.38 -12.00
C ASP A 103 -1.38 -2.83 -10.60
N GLU A 104 -1.61 -1.53 -10.39
CA GLU A 104 -1.37 -0.82 -9.13
C GLU A 104 0.05 -1.08 -8.56
N PHE A 105 1.03 -1.08 -9.46
CA PHE A 105 2.39 -1.49 -9.11
C PHE A 105 3.05 -0.61 -8.03
N GLN A 106 2.59 0.62 -7.82
CA GLN A 106 3.05 1.49 -6.74
C GLN A 106 2.77 0.94 -5.34
N ASP A 107 1.80 0.01 -5.20
CA ASP A 107 1.39 -0.56 -3.92
C ASP A 107 2.05 -1.92 -3.63
N VAL A 108 2.93 -2.37 -4.52
CA VAL A 108 3.68 -3.63 -4.39
C VAL A 108 4.76 -3.51 -3.31
N ASN A 109 4.86 -4.51 -2.44
CA ASN A 109 5.94 -4.64 -1.46
C ASN A 109 7.14 -5.42 -2.03
N GLN A 110 8.26 -5.45 -1.31
CA GLN A 110 9.48 -6.11 -1.76
C GLN A 110 9.28 -7.63 -2.00
N ALA A 111 8.57 -8.32 -1.09
CA ALA A 111 8.33 -9.76 -1.23
C ALA A 111 7.52 -10.09 -2.49
N GLN A 112 6.51 -9.28 -2.79
CA GLN A 112 5.71 -9.42 -4.02
C GLN A 112 6.56 -9.15 -5.26
N TYR A 113 7.38 -8.11 -5.22
CA TYR A 113 8.26 -7.75 -6.33
C TYR A 113 9.28 -8.85 -6.62
N ASP A 114 9.90 -9.43 -5.58
CA ASP A 114 10.84 -10.54 -5.73
C ASP A 114 10.18 -11.74 -6.41
N VAL A 115 8.96 -12.11 -6.00
CA VAL A 115 8.20 -13.21 -6.63
C VAL A 115 7.89 -12.90 -8.09
N VAL A 116 7.45 -11.68 -8.40
CA VAL A 116 7.17 -11.25 -9.78
C VAL A 116 8.42 -11.33 -10.65
N ARG A 117 9.57 -10.84 -10.15
CA ARG A 117 10.85 -10.92 -10.87
C ARG A 117 11.28 -12.36 -11.13
N MET A 118 11.18 -13.25 -10.13
CA MET A 118 11.50 -14.67 -10.30
C MET A 118 10.62 -15.30 -11.39
N LEU A 119 9.34 -15.01 -11.38
CA LEU A 119 8.43 -15.55 -12.39
C LEU A 119 8.66 -14.99 -13.80
N ALA A 120 9.02 -13.72 -13.91
CA ALA A 120 9.26 -13.08 -15.21
C ALA A 120 10.56 -13.55 -15.88
N ALA A 121 11.56 -13.96 -15.10
CA ALA A 121 12.83 -14.43 -15.63
C ALA A 121 12.67 -15.80 -16.34
N PRO A 122 13.50 -16.10 -17.35
CA PRO A 122 14.50 -15.24 -17.98
C PRO A 122 13.96 -14.38 -19.14
N GLN A 123 12.66 -14.50 -19.48
CA GLN A 123 12.08 -13.84 -20.64
C GLN A 123 11.84 -12.35 -20.44
N ASP A 124 11.64 -11.92 -19.19
CA ASP A 124 11.33 -10.56 -18.79
C ASP A 124 10.11 -9.93 -19.50
N ASN A 125 9.14 -10.77 -19.89
CA ASN A 125 7.86 -10.33 -20.45
C ASN A 125 6.96 -9.76 -19.35
N LEU A 126 7.41 -8.67 -18.76
CA LEU A 126 6.77 -8.02 -17.62
C LEU A 126 6.22 -6.64 -18.03
N PHE A 127 4.94 -6.44 -17.77
CA PHE A 127 4.25 -5.18 -17.98
C PHE A 127 3.67 -4.71 -16.65
N VAL A 128 4.05 -3.52 -16.21
CA VAL A 128 3.59 -2.94 -14.96
C VAL A 128 2.85 -1.63 -15.23
N VAL A 129 1.75 -1.43 -14.54
CA VAL A 129 0.97 -0.19 -14.56
C VAL A 129 0.86 0.33 -13.15
N GLY A 130 1.00 1.63 -12.97
CA GLY A 130 0.86 2.25 -11.67
C GLY A 130 1.04 3.76 -11.72
N ASP A 131 0.72 4.40 -10.63
CA ASP A 131 0.88 5.83 -10.43
C ASP A 131 1.58 6.07 -9.09
N ASP A 132 2.86 6.44 -9.13
CA ASP A 132 3.68 6.70 -7.94
C ASP A 132 3.12 7.83 -7.05
N ASP A 133 2.26 8.68 -7.60
CA ASP A 133 1.56 9.73 -6.84
C ASP A 133 0.38 9.17 -6.02
N GLN A 134 -0.05 7.92 -6.28
CA GLN A 134 -1.14 7.25 -5.57
C GLN A 134 -0.67 6.18 -4.58
N SER A 135 0.63 6.09 -4.30
CA SER A 135 1.18 5.15 -3.31
C SER A 135 0.78 5.57 -1.88
N VAL A 136 -0.35 5.08 -1.41
CA VAL A 136 -0.92 5.39 -0.09
C VAL A 136 -0.88 4.20 0.88
N TYR A 137 -0.43 3.02 0.44
CA TYR A 137 -0.39 1.80 1.23
C TYR A 137 0.96 1.53 1.92
N GLY A 138 1.75 2.57 2.19
CA GLY A 138 3.00 2.44 2.95
C GLY A 138 2.80 1.75 4.30
N PHE A 139 1.67 2.00 4.98
CA PHE A 139 1.30 1.33 6.23
C PHE A 139 1.00 -0.18 6.09
N ARG A 140 0.83 -0.68 4.87
CA ARG A 140 0.72 -2.11 4.54
C ARG A 140 2.00 -2.69 3.94
N GLY A 141 3.11 -1.98 4.06
CA GLY A 141 4.41 -2.41 3.56
C GLY A 141 4.65 -2.14 2.08
N ALA A 142 3.79 -1.36 1.39
CA ALA A 142 4.12 -0.88 0.05
C ALA A 142 5.46 -0.14 0.07
N LYS A 143 6.33 -0.48 -0.89
CA LYS A 143 7.68 0.07 -0.92
C LYS A 143 7.71 1.40 -1.68
N PRO A 144 7.94 2.53 -0.99
CA PRO A 144 8.10 3.80 -1.69
C PRO A 144 9.21 3.72 -2.74
N GLY A 145 8.92 4.17 -3.94
CA GLY A 145 9.91 4.17 -5.02
C GLY A 145 10.11 2.83 -5.74
N ILE A 146 9.28 1.80 -5.49
CA ILE A 146 9.33 0.51 -6.19
C ILE A 146 9.32 0.67 -7.73
N MET A 147 8.56 1.63 -8.25
CA MET A 147 8.52 1.93 -9.68
C MET A 147 9.87 2.45 -10.21
N LYS A 148 10.61 3.20 -9.40
CA LYS A 148 11.97 3.66 -9.77
C LYS A 148 12.98 2.51 -9.69
N GLU A 149 12.80 1.60 -8.76
CA GLU A 149 13.62 0.38 -8.65
C GLU A 149 13.38 -0.52 -9.86
N PHE A 150 12.14 -0.71 -10.27
CA PHE A 150 11.81 -1.43 -11.49
C PHE A 150 12.57 -0.89 -12.71
N MET A 151 12.63 0.43 -12.89
CA MET A 151 13.38 1.03 -14.01
C MET A 151 14.90 0.82 -13.93
N LYS A 152 15.45 0.60 -12.73
CA LYS A 152 16.88 0.24 -12.55
C LYS A 152 17.10 -1.23 -12.87
N ASP A 153 16.21 -2.11 -12.45
CA ASP A 153 16.31 -3.55 -12.67
C ASP A 153 16.05 -3.91 -14.12
N TYR A 154 15.19 -3.15 -14.81
CA TYR A 154 14.85 -3.34 -16.22
C TYR A 154 15.23 -2.09 -17.06
N PRO A 155 16.52 -1.82 -17.27
CA PRO A 155 16.98 -0.58 -17.95
C PRO A 155 16.56 -0.49 -19.43
N LYS A 156 16.09 -1.60 -20.00
CA LYS A 156 15.55 -1.66 -21.37
C LYS A 156 14.03 -1.50 -21.40
N ALA A 157 13.37 -1.39 -20.25
CA ALA A 157 11.92 -1.21 -20.20
C ALA A 157 11.53 0.11 -20.87
N ARG A 158 10.45 0.05 -21.64
CA ARG A 158 9.87 1.25 -22.25
C ARG A 158 8.84 1.86 -21.29
N GLN A 159 9.09 3.09 -20.89
CA GLN A 159 8.11 3.85 -20.12
C GLN A 159 7.12 4.55 -21.06
N ILE A 160 5.84 4.42 -20.76
CA ILE A 160 4.75 5.11 -21.45
C ILE A 160 3.97 5.90 -20.39
N LEU A 161 3.84 7.20 -20.60
CA LEU A 161 3.06 8.07 -19.73
C LEU A 161 1.63 8.18 -20.29
N LEU A 162 0.63 7.95 -19.42
CA LEU A 162 -0.77 8.25 -19.70
C LEU A 162 -1.06 9.65 -19.15
N ASP A 163 -0.91 10.66 -19.97
CA ASP A 163 -0.90 12.07 -19.59
C ASP A 163 -2.26 12.77 -19.69
N VAL A 164 -3.29 12.08 -20.18
CA VAL A 164 -4.64 12.62 -20.30
C VAL A 164 -5.57 12.02 -19.25
N ASN A 165 -6.11 12.86 -18.38
CA ASN A 165 -7.12 12.48 -17.39
C ASN A 165 -8.53 12.65 -17.98
N TYR A 166 -9.21 11.54 -18.23
CA TYR A 166 -10.58 11.51 -18.75
C TYR A 166 -11.66 11.52 -17.67
N ARG A 167 -11.28 11.26 -16.40
CA ARG A 167 -12.20 11.11 -15.26
C ARG A 167 -12.65 12.46 -14.71
N SER A 168 -11.69 13.32 -14.41
CA SER A 168 -11.90 14.52 -13.61
C SER A 168 -11.89 15.79 -14.44
N SER A 169 -12.59 16.81 -13.96
CA SER A 169 -12.58 18.13 -14.58
C SER A 169 -11.25 18.86 -14.36
N GLY A 170 -11.03 19.92 -15.14
CA GLY A 170 -9.78 20.67 -15.12
C GLY A 170 -9.44 21.28 -13.77
N TYR A 171 -10.44 21.73 -12.99
CA TYR A 171 -10.18 22.27 -11.64
C TYR A 171 -9.73 21.22 -10.65
N ILE A 172 -10.32 20.01 -10.70
CA ILE A 172 -9.93 18.88 -9.85
C ILE A 172 -8.51 18.44 -10.18
N VAL A 173 -8.18 18.22 -11.46
CA VAL A 173 -6.84 17.82 -11.90
C VAL A 173 -5.80 18.86 -11.47
N LYS A 174 -6.08 20.15 -11.66
CA LYS A 174 -5.18 21.23 -11.26
C LYS A 174 -4.98 21.29 -9.74
N GLY A 175 -6.04 21.07 -8.96
CA GLY A 175 -5.97 20.99 -7.50
C GLY A 175 -5.11 19.81 -7.05
N ALA A 176 -5.35 18.62 -7.58
CA ALA A 176 -4.58 17.41 -7.28
C ALA A 176 -3.10 17.56 -7.62
N LEU A 177 -2.77 18.12 -8.80
CA LEU A 177 -1.39 18.38 -9.20
C LEU A 177 -0.66 19.35 -8.27
N ARG A 178 -1.37 20.34 -7.70
CA ARG A 178 -0.77 21.26 -6.71
C ARG A 178 -0.45 20.54 -5.40
N VAL A 179 -1.34 19.70 -4.91
CA VAL A 179 -1.13 18.95 -3.67
C VAL A 179 0.04 17.99 -3.84
N ILE A 180 0.01 17.17 -4.89
CA ILE A 180 1.03 16.15 -5.13
C ILE A 180 2.39 16.72 -5.52
N GLY A 181 2.42 17.95 -6.03
CA GLY A 181 3.66 18.66 -6.35
C GLY A 181 4.61 18.89 -5.15
N ASN A 182 4.10 18.72 -3.91
CA ASN A 182 4.92 18.75 -2.70
C ASN A 182 5.77 17.47 -2.52
N ASN A 183 5.43 16.38 -3.17
CA ASN A 183 6.19 15.14 -3.12
C ASN A 183 7.47 15.27 -3.93
N LYS A 184 8.61 14.93 -3.29
CA LYS A 184 9.94 15.03 -3.91
C LYS A 184 10.35 13.77 -4.68
N ILE A 185 9.80 12.62 -4.30
CA ILE A 185 10.17 11.31 -4.87
C ILE A 185 9.04 10.86 -5.80
N ARG A 186 9.03 11.39 -7.02
CA ARG A 186 8.01 11.07 -8.03
C ARG A 186 8.61 11.12 -9.42
N PHE A 187 7.91 10.54 -10.40
CA PHE A 187 8.16 10.80 -11.81
C PHE A 187 7.61 12.17 -12.20
N GLU A 188 8.32 12.88 -13.04
CA GLU A 188 7.80 14.12 -13.60
C GLU A 188 6.67 13.81 -14.60
N LYS A 189 5.49 14.37 -14.35
CA LYS A 189 4.28 14.15 -15.14
C LYS A 189 3.63 15.46 -15.50
N LYS A 190 3.20 15.59 -16.76
CA LYS A 190 2.35 16.68 -17.21
C LYS A 190 0.97 16.08 -17.51
N ILE A 191 0.09 16.11 -16.53
CA ILE A 191 -1.26 15.56 -16.68
C ILE A 191 -2.22 16.68 -17.12
N GLU A 192 -2.95 16.42 -18.20
CA GLU A 192 -3.97 17.32 -18.72
C GLU A 192 -5.36 16.73 -18.57
N ALA A 193 -6.33 17.56 -18.18
CA ALA A 193 -7.72 17.13 -18.11
C ALA A 193 -8.35 17.15 -19.50
N PHE A 194 -8.96 16.05 -19.91
CA PHE A 194 -9.80 16.00 -21.12
C PHE A 194 -11.09 16.80 -20.95
N ARG A 195 -11.68 16.73 -19.74
CA ARG A 195 -12.90 17.45 -19.40
C ARG A 195 -12.60 18.93 -19.17
N LYS A 196 -13.45 19.79 -19.73
CA LYS A 196 -13.36 21.23 -19.46
C LYS A 196 -13.54 21.51 -17.97
N PRO A 197 -12.98 22.62 -17.47
CA PRO A 197 -13.28 23.09 -16.12
C PRO A 197 -14.79 23.34 -16.00
N ASP A 198 -15.40 22.82 -14.96
CA ASP A 198 -16.82 22.99 -14.64
C ASP A 198 -16.96 23.74 -13.30
N GLU A 199 -17.32 23.03 -12.23
CA GLU A 199 -17.38 23.63 -10.89
C GLU A 199 -16.00 23.64 -10.22
N THR A 200 -15.73 24.69 -9.45
CA THR A 200 -14.50 24.80 -8.64
C THR A 200 -14.56 23.85 -7.45
N VAL A 201 -13.38 23.44 -6.96
CA VAL A 201 -13.28 22.73 -5.67
C VAL A 201 -13.67 23.71 -4.56
N HIS A 202 -14.65 23.34 -3.74
CA HIS A 202 -15.10 24.09 -2.59
C HIS A 202 -14.42 23.55 -1.32
N VAL A 203 -13.98 24.46 -0.47
CA VAL A 203 -13.43 24.14 0.85
C VAL A 203 -14.29 24.84 1.89
N GLN A 204 -14.82 24.05 2.84
CA GLN A 204 -15.65 24.57 3.92
C GLN A 204 -15.02 24.23 5.26
N GLU A 205 -14.80 25.23 6.08
CA GLU A 205 -14.41 25.04 7.48
C GLU A 205 -15.67 24.96 8.35
N VAL A 206 -15.69 23.97 9.24
CA VAL A 206 -16.78 23.75 10.20
C VAL A 206 -16.22 23.57 11.61
N LYS A 207 -17.04 23.79 12.65
CA LYS A 207 -16.58 23.81 14.03
C LYS A 207 -16.48 22.43 14.67
N ASP A 208 -17.32 21.51 14.24
CA ASP A 208 -17.46 20.19 14.86
C ASP A 208 -18.02 19.17 13.85
N PRO A 209 -17.94 17.85 14.16
CA PRO A 209 -18.44 16.80 13.30
C PRO A 209 -19.95 16.88 13.01
N VAL A 210 -20.74 17.50 13.88
CA VAL A 210 -22.19 17.65 13.65
C VAL A 210 -22.43 18.64 12.53
N GLN A 211 -21.76 19.80 12.58
CA GLN A 211 -21.84 20.81 11.50
C GLN A 211 -21.27 20.24 10.17
N GLU A 212 -20.23 19.38 10.24
CA GLU A 212 -19.73 18.71 9.05
C GLU A 212 -20.82 17.84 8.39
N ALA A 213 -21.49 17.01 9.19
CA ALA A 213 -22.57 16.17 8.71
C ALA A 213 -23.77 16.97 8.16
N GLU A 214 -24.14 18.08 8.83
CA GLU A 214 -25.20 18.97 8.37
C GLU A 214 -24.85 19.62 7.03
N TYR A 215 -23.63 20.12 6.89
CA TYR A 215 -23.15 20.71 5.62
C TYR A 215 -23.16 19.69 4.48
N VAL A 216 -22.65 18.48 4.71
CA VAL A 216 -22.67 17.40 3.71
C VAL A 216 -24.09 17.06 3.29
N LEU A 217 -25.02 16.95 4.26
CA LEU A 217 -26.43 16.65 4.00
C LEU A 217 -27.10 17.76 3.17
N GLU A 218 -26.78 19.03 3.46
CA GLU A 218 -27.29 20.18 2.68
C GLU A 218 -26.80 20.11 1.25
N ARG A 219 -25.49 19.84 1.01
CA ARG A 219 -24.92 19.69 -0.34
C ARG A 219 -25.59 18.55 -1.11
N ILE A 220 -25.82 17.41 -0.47
CA ILE A 220 -26.50 16.27 -1.09
C ILE A 220 -27.93 16.68 -1.53
N ARG A 221 -28.65 17.40 -0.69
CA ARG A 221 -30.01 17.88 -1.03
C ARG A 221 -30.00 18.83 -2.21
N GLU A 222 -29.10 19.81 -2.22
CA GLU A 222 -28.98 20.76 -3.33
C GLU A 222 -28.67 20.08 -4.67
N TYR A 223 -27.74 19.11 -4.67
CA TYR A 223 -27.45 18.35 -5.90
C TYR A 223 -28.66 17.47 -6.32
N ARG A 224 -29.39 16.93 -5.33
CA ARG A 224 -30.62 16.18 -5.61
C ARG A 224 -31.68 17.04 -6.25
N GLU A 225 -31.88 18.26 -5.79
CA GLU A 225 -32.80 19.25 -6.36
C GLU A 225 -32.42 19.65 -7.78
N LYS A 226 -31.12 19.69 -8.08
CA LYS A 226 -30.57 19.88 -9.45
C LYS A 226 -30.71 18.64 -10.34
N GLY A 227 -31.31 17.55 -9.84
CA GLY A 227 -31.57 16.33 -10.64
C GLY A 227 -30.48 15.27 -10.56
N VAL A 228 -29.41 15.45 -9.78
CA VAL A 228 -28.35 14.45 -9.64
C VAL A 228 -28.88 13.26 -8.81
N SER A 229 -28.64 12.04 -9.27
CA SER A 229 -29.04 10.81 -8.54
C SER A 229 -28.14 10.58 -7.35
N TYR A 230 -28.67 10.00 -6.26
CA TYR A 230 -27.86 9.57 -5.11
C TYR A 230 -26.76 8.57 -5.49
N THR A 231 -26.96 7.78 -6.54
CA THR A 231 -25.95 6.83 -7.07
C THR A 231 -24.77 7.53 -7.74
N GLU A 232 -24.88 8.84 -8.01
CA GLU A 232 -23.82 9.65 -8.60
C GLU A 232 -23.09 10.53 -7.57
N MET A 233 -23.45 10.38 -6.29
CA MET A 233 -22.85 11.10 -5.18
C MET A 233 -22.08 10.14 -4.30
N ALA A 234 -20.91 10.56 -3.79
CA ALA A 234 -20.12 9.80 -2.82
C ALA A 234 -19.61 10.74 -1.72
N VAL A 235 -19.63 10.27 -0.49
CA VAL A 235 -18.99 10.92 0.66
C VAL A 235 -17.84 10.03 1.10
N LEU A 236 -16.65 10.61 1.19
CA LEU A 236 -15.44 9.93 1.66
C LEU A 236 -15.08 10.52 3.03
N TYR A 237 -14.84 9.68 4.04
CA TYR A 237 -14.56 10.06 5.43
C TYR A 237 -13.50 9.14 6.04
#